data_eed60103b35c983e95fe942a95d344dd
#
_entry.id   eed60103b35c983e95fe942a95d344dd
#
_cell.length_a   1.000
_cell.length_b   1.000
_cell.length_c   1.000
_cell.angle_alpha   90.00
_cell.angle_beta   90.00
_cell.angle_gamma   90.00
#
_symmetry.space_group_name_H-M   'P 1'
#
loop_
_entity.id
_entity.type
_entity.pdbx_description
1 polymer ?
#
loop_
_entity_poly.entity_id
_entity_poly.type
_entity_poly.pdbx_seq_one_letter_code
_entity_poly.pdbx_strand_id
1 'polypeptide(L)'
;MLTQRSRYALRALIFIARTGGIAPVPISIIAADQKLPRKFLEIILLDLKNGGLVESFRGKSGGYRLARPAGQISFGDIIRLIEGPLALVPCVSVTAYDRCADCFEESTCVIRKIMLTVRDNTAAILDNTSLADLSLDRVAA
;
A
#
# COMPACT_ATOMS: atom_id res chain seq x y z
N MET A 1 -0.97 -13.35 -1.17
CA MET A 1 -2.01 -12.64 -1.97
C MET A 1 -2.39 -11.35 -1.28
N LEU A 2 -2.70 -10.31 -2.04
CA LEU A 2 -3.23 -9.08 -1.45
C LEU A 2 -4.62 -9.33 -0.87
N THR A 3 -4.81 -8.92 0.37
CA THR A 3 -6.13 -8.97 1.02
C THR A 3 -7.10 -7.98 0.39
N GLN A 4 -8.38 -8.17 0.64
CA GLN A 4 -9.41 -7.19 0.25
C GLN A 4 -9.12 -5.80 0.82
N ARG A 5 -8.62 -5.76 2.06
CA ARG A 5 -8.24 -4.52 2.73
C ARG A 5 -7.16 -3.76 1.96
N SER A 6 -6.11 -4.43 1.54
CA SER A 6 -5.03 -3.80 0.73
C SER A 6 -5.53 -3.32 -0.62
N ARG A 7 -6.36 -4.10 -1.30
CA ARG A 7 -6.95 -3.69 -2.57
C ARG A 7 -7.84 -2.46 -2.42
N TYR A 8 -8.60 -2.38 -1.35
CA TYR A 8 -9.44 -1.22 -1.05
C TYR A 8 -8.61 0.01 -0.72
N ALA A 9 -7.53 -0.15 0.06
CA ALA A 9 -6.60 0.93 0.37
C ALA A 9 -5.97 1.50 -0.91
N LEU A 10 -5.49 0.63 -1.79
CA LEU A 10 -4.93 1.02 -3.08
C LEU A 10 -5.95 1.78 -3.94
N ARG A 11 -7.17 1.27 -4.05
CA ARG A 11 -8.23 1.92 -4.83
C ARG A 11 -8.59 3.29 -4.29
N ALA A 12 -8.70 3.42 -2.97
CA ALA A 12 -9.00 4.71 -2.33
C ALA A 12 -7.88 5.73 -2.58
N LEU A 13 -6.63 5.33 -2.40
CA LEU A 13 -5.48 6.21 -2.61
C LEU A 13 -5.30 6.60 -4.08
N ILE A 14 -5.51 5.68 -5.00
CA ILE A 14 -5.49 5.96 -6.44
C ILE A 14 -6.56 7.00 -6.79
N PHE A 15 -7.77 6.84 -6.25
CA PHE A 15 -8.85 7.80 -6.47
C PHE A 15 -8.50 9.19 -5.93
N ILE A 16 -8.00 9.27 -4.70
CA ILE A 16 -7.58 10.53 -4.10
C ILE A 16 -6.46 11.17 -4.92
N ALA A 17 -5.48 10.40 -5.37
CA ALA A 17 -4.38 10.89 -6.21
C ALA A 17 -4.88 11.44 -7.56
N ARG A 18 -5.84 10.77 -8.17
CA ARG A 18 -6.41 11.19 -9.46
C ARG A 18 -7.28 12.43 -9.38
N THR A 19 -7.93 12.66 -8.25
CA THR A 19 -8.68 13.91 -8.05
C THR A 19 -7.74 15.11 -7.97
N GLY A 20 -6.44 14.88 -7.74
CA GLY A 20 -5.33 15.82 -7.95
C GLY A 20 -5.41 17.11 -7.17
N GLY A 21 -6.32 17.19 -6.22
CA GLY A 21 -6.64 18.40 -5.56
C GLY A 21 -5.88 18.64 -4.26
N ILE A 22 -5.68 19.92 -3.96
CA ILE A 22 -5.31 20.37 -2.64
C ILE A 22 -6.52 20.20 -1.69
N ALA A 23 -7.73 20.21 -2.23
CA ALA A 23 -8.96 20.04 -1.47
C ALA A 23 -9.15 18.58 -1.03
N PRO A 24 -9.57 18.35 0.24
CA PRO A 24 -9.87 17.01 0.71
C PRO A 24 -11.05 16.38 -0.06
N VAL A 25 -11.01 15.06 -0.23
CA VAL A 25 -12.08 14.29 -0.84
C VAL A 25 -12.96 13.68 0.25
N PRO A 26 -14.27 13.98 0.30
CA PRO A 26 -15.16 13.38 1.28
C PRO A 26 -15.20 11.87 1.17
N ILE A 27 -15.27 11.18 2.32
CA ILE A 27 -15.31 9.71 2.35
C ILE A 27 -16.52 9.16 1.57
N SER A 28 -17.65 9.85 1.60
CA SER A 28 -18.85 9.46 0.86
C SER A 28 -18.61 9.43 -0.66
N ILE A 29 -17.81 10.35 -1.17
CA ILE A 29 -17.43 10.42 -2.59
C ILE A 29 -16.52 9.24 -2.94
N ILE A 30 -15.51 8.97 -2.11
CA ILE A 30 -14.60 7.83 -2.31
C ILE A 30 -15.37 6.51 -2.30
N ALA A 31 -16.24 6.34 -1.30
CA ALA A 31 -17.04 5.11 -1.14
C ALA A 31 -17.97 4.89 -2.32
N ALA A 32 -18.67 5.94 -2.78
CA ALA A 32 -19.59 5.87 -3.90
C ALA A 32 -18.88 5.59 -5.23
N ASP A 33 -17.83 6.34 -5.54
CA ASP A 33 -17.10 6.18 -6.80
C ASP A 33 -16.43 4.82 -6.91
N GLN A 34 -15.76 4.39 -5.85
CA GLN A 34 -15.03 3.13 -5.82
C GLN A 34 -15.89 1.91 -5.43
N LYS A 35 -17.16 2.14 -5.12
CA LYS A 35 -18.11 1.09 -4.66
C LYS A 35 -17.53 0.31 -3.47
N LEU A 36 -17.08 1.04 -2.45
CA LEU A 36 -16.52 0.47 -1.23
C LEU A 36 -17.47 0.65 -0.06
N PRO A 37 -17.58 -0.37 0.84
CA PRO A 37 -18.37 -0.22 2.06
C PRO A 37 -17.81 0.90 2.94
N ARG A 38 -18.64 1.88 3.27
CA ARG A 38 -18.19 3.10 3.97
C ARG A 38 -17.52 2.79 5.32
N LYS A 39 -18.12 1.95 6.14
CA LYS A 39 -17.55 1.61 7.45
C LYS A 39 -16.19 0.94 7.34
N PHE A 40 -16.01 0.07 6.37
CA PHE A 40 -14.72 -0.58 6.12
C PHE A 40 -13.69 0.42 5.61
N LEU A 41 -14.12 1.33 4.74
CA LEU A 41 -13.26 2.39 4.23
C LEU A 41 -12.82 3.37 5.33
N GLU A 42 -13.66 3.67 6.31
CA GLU A 42 -13.30 4.49 7.48
C GLU A 42 -12.12 3.91 8.24
N ILE A 43 -12.13 2.60 8.47
CA ILE A 43 -11.05 1.88 9.17
C ILE A 43 -9.76 1.95 8.34
N ILE A 44 -9.84 1.70 7.05
CA ILE A 44 -8.70 1.74 6.13
C ILE A 44 -8.08 3.14 6.10
N LEU A 45 -8.90 4.18 5.94
CA LEU A 45 -8.42 5.56 5.89
C LEU A 45 -7.79 5.99 7.22
N LEU A 46 -8.29 5.50 8.35
CA LEU A 46 -7.66 5.73 9.64
C LEU A 46 -6.26 5.11 9.71
N ASP A 47 -6.10 3.89 9.23
CA ASP A 47 -4.79 3.24 9.17
C ASP A 47 -3.82 3.99 8.25
N LEU A 48 -4.30 4.42 7.09
CA LEU A 48 -3.51 5.20 6.15
C LEU A 48 -3.09 6.57 6.74
N LYS A 49 -3.98 7.19 7.51
CA LYS A 49 -3.68 8.43 8.24
C LYS A 49 -2.62 8.20 9.31
N ASN A 50 -2.78 7.17 10.12
CA ASN A 50 -1.81 6.82 11.18
C ASN A 50 -0.44 6.46 10.59
N GLY A 51 -0.43 5.90 9.39
CA GLY A 51 0.80 5.61 8.63
C GLY A 51 1.39 6.79 7.87
N GLY A 52 0.79 7.98 7.95
CA GLY A 52 1.30 9.20 7.34
C GLY A 52 1.08 9.30 5.83
N LEU A 53 0.16 8.53 5.25
CA LEU A 53 -0.11 8.55 3.80
C LEU A 53 -1.26 9.49 3.43
N VAL A 54 -2.19 9.74 4.35
CA VAL A 54 -3.28 10.70 4.15
C VAL A 54 -3.42 11.60 5.36
N GLU A 55 -4.04 12.76 5.13
CA GLU A 55 -4.47 13.70 6.16
C GLU A 55 -5.99 13.79 6.13
N SER A 56 -6.61 13.97 7.30
CA SER A 56 -8.05 14.13 7.43
C SER A 56 -8.42 15.54 7.85
N PHE A 57 -9.55 16.00 7.33
CA PHE A 57 -10.11 17.32 7.62
C PHE A 57 -11.58 17.18 8.00
N ARG A 58 -12.02 17.91 9.01
CA ARG A 58 -13.41 17.89 9.48
C ARG A 58 -14.25 18.97 8.80
N GLY A 59 -15.57 18.82 8.90
CA GLY A 59 -16.56 19.82 8.46
C GLY A 59 -17.12 19.57 7.07
N LYS A 60 -17.88 20.54 6.56
CA LYS A 60 -18.57 20.43 5.25
C LYS A 60 -17.60 20.27 4.07
N SER A 61 -16.44 20.89 4.15
CA SER A 61 -15.38 20.78 3.16
C SER A 61 -14.31 19.77 3.55
N GLY A 62 -14.62 18.91 4.50
CA GLY A 62 -13.72 17.90 5.03
C GLY A 62 -13.60 16.68 4.15
N GLY A 63 -12.74 15.77 4.56
CA GLY A 63 -12.44 14.54 3.86
C GLY A 63 -10.98 14.19 4.02
N TYR A 64 -10.45 13.53 3.01
CA TYR A 64 -9.07 13.03 3.01
C TYR A 64 -8.31 13.53 1.78
N ARG A 65 -7.04 13.85 1.99
CA ARG A 65 -6.11 14.13 0.90
C ARG A 65 -4.78 13.41 1.16
N LEU A 66 -3.94 13.31 0.14
CA LEU A 66 -2.60 12.74 0.33
C LEU A 66 -1.77 13.63 1.27
N ALA A 67 -1.06 13.00 2.22
CA ALA A 67 -0.16 13.70 3.15
C ALA A 67 1.15 14.11 2.49
N ARG A 68 1.50 13.46 1.38
CA ARG A 68 2.71 13.69 0.59
C ARG A 68 2.35 13.75 -0.90
N PRO A 69 3.18 14.36 -1.76
CA PRO A 69 2.97 14.29 -3.20
C PRO A 69 2.81 12.84 -3.68
N ALA A 70 1.92 12.62 -4.64
CA ALA A 70 1.63 11.28 -5.17
C ALA A 70 2.87 10.54 -5.66
N GLY A 71 3.85 11.27 -6.22
CA GLY A 71 5.13 10.69 -6.66
C GLY A 71 6.03 10.20 -5.53
N GLN A 72 5.74 10.55 -4.29
CA GLN A 72 6.49 10.14 -3.09
C GLN A 72 5.78 9.03 -2.30
N ILE A 73 4.67 8.51 -2.80
CA ILE A 73 3.96 7.39 -2.19
C ILE A 73 4.01 6.22 -3.16
N SER A 74 4.78 5.19 -2.82
CA SER A 74 4.91 3.99 -3.63
C SER A 74 3.84 2.95 -3.27
N PHE A 75 3.58 2.03 -4.19
CA PHE A 75 2.77 0.84 -3.90
C PHE A 75 3.38 0.03 -2.77
N GLY A 76 4.72 -0.04 -2.71
CA GLY A 76 5.43 -0.72 -1.64
C GLY A 76 5.12 -0.14 -0.27
N ASP A 77 5.09 1.19 -0.15
CA ASP A 77 4.73 1.88 1.10
C ASP A 77 3.33 1.49 1.58
N ILE A 78 2.37 1.48 0.66
CA ILE A 78 0.97 1.18 0.97
C ILE A 78 0.81 -0.27 1.40
N ILE A 79 1.40 -1.19 0.67
CA ILE A 79 1.28 -2.63 0.95
C ILE A 79 1.98 -2.98 2.27
N ARG A 80 3.17 -2.44 2.54
CA ARG A 80 3.86 -2.65 3.82
C ARG A 80 3.07 -2.13 5.01
N LEU A 81 2.40 -0.99 4.84
CA LEU A 81 1.58 -0.42 5.91
C LEU A 81 0.37 -1.30 6.25
N ILE A 82 -0.29 -1.84 5.25
CA ILE A 82 -1.54 -2.61 5.43
C ILE A 82 -1.28 -4.09 5.66
N GLU A 83 -0.39 -4.71 4.89
CA GLU A 83 -0.13 -6.15 4.95
C GLU A 83 1.08 -6.50 5.82
N GLY A 84 2.03 -5.58 5.95
CA GLY A 84 3.31 -5.86 6.55
C GLY A 84 4.41 -6.14 5.53
N PRO A 85 5.45 -6.89 5.91
CA PRO A 85 6.64 -7.08 5.07
C PRO A 85 6.34 -7.71 3.70
N LEU A 86 7.10 -7.28 2.70
CA LEU A 86 7.05 -7.86 1.34
C LEU A 86 7.87 -9.15 1.26
N ALA A 87 7.67 -10.07 2.19
CA ALA A 87 8.42 -11.31 2.29
C ALA A 87 7.47 -12.49 2.44
N LEU A 88 7.70 -13.55 1.66
CA LEU A 88 6.88 -14.76 1.72
C LEU A 88 7.29 -15.71 2.86
N VAL A 89 8.51 -15.54 3.36
CA VAL A 89 9.02 -16.24 4.54
C VAL A 89 9.71 -15.23 5.47
N PRO A 90 9.63 -15.41 6.80
CA PRO A 90 10.12 -14.40 7.74
C PRO A 90 11.64 -14.17 7.67
N CYS A 91 12.41 -15.16 7.31
CA CYS A 91 13.87 -15.08 7.26
C CYS A 91 14.40 -14.20 6.11
N VAL A 92 13.56 -13.76 5.19
CA VAL A 92 13.94 -12.81 4.13
C VAL A 92 13.29 -11.45 4.31
N SER A 93 12.57 -11.23 5.40
CA SER A 93 12.00 -9.93 5.72
C SER A 93 13.09 -8.94 6.10
N VAL A 94 13.01 -7.72 5.53
CA VAL A 94 13.91 -6.62 5.88
C VAL A 94 13.48 -5.94 7.18
N THR A 95 12.18 -5.83 7.41
CA THR A 95 11.62 -5.06 8.51
C THR A 95 11.18 -5.90 9.70
N ALA A 96 10.94 -7.18 9.49
CA ALA A 96 10.47 -8.11 10.52
C ALA A 96 11.13 -9.48 10.36
N TYR A 97 12.47 -9.47 10.32
CA TYR A 97 13.24 -10.71 10.22
C TYR A 97 12.94 -11.64 11.40
N ASP A 98 12.70 -12.90 11.07
CA ASP A 98 12.66 -13.98 12.05
C ASP A 98 13.15 -15.26 11.38
N ARG A 99 13.82 -16.11 12.15
CA ARG A 99 14.26 -17.42 11.66
C ARG A 99 13.06 -18.36 11.58
N CYS A 100 12.96 -19.13 10.50
CA CYS A 100 11.93 -20.18 10.40
C CYS A 100 12.11 -21.19 11.54
N ALA A 101 11.00 -21.60 12.16
CA ALA A 101 11.02 -22.51 13.31
C ALA A 101 11.66 -23.89 12.99
N ASP A 102 11.55 -24.31 11.73
CA ASP A 102 12.08 -25.58 11.22
C ASP A 102 13.38 -25.41 10.42
N CYS A 103 14.05 -24.26 10.56
CA CYS A 103 15.25 -23.95 9.81
C CYS A 103 16.46 -24.77 10.29
N PHE A 104 17.09 -25.51 9.39
CA PHE A 104 18.36 -26.17 9.65
C PHE A 104 19.53 -25.19 9.57
N GLU A 105 19.69 -24.58 8.39
CA GLU A 105 20.80 -23.67 8.11
C GLU A 105 20.39 -22.66 7.03
N GLU A 106 20.39 -21.38 7.37
CA GLU A 106 19.98 -20.33 6.44
C GLU A 106 20.89 -20.20 5.23
N SER A 107 22.21 -20.36 5.43
CA SER A 107 23.21 -20.19 4.37
C SER A 107 23.08 -21.22 3.24
N THR A 108 22.52 -22.40 3.54
CA THR A 108 22.36 -23.47 2.57
C THR A 108 20.91 -23.72 2.14
N CYS A 109 19.98 -22.94 2.67
CA CYS A 109 18.55 -23.10 2.39
C CYS A 109 18.20 -22.61 0.97
N VAL A 110 17.81 -23.54 0.11
CA VAL A 110 17.39 -23.23 -1.28
C VAL A 110 16.12 -22.41 -1.31
N ILE A 111 15.17 -22.69 -0.41
CA ILE A 111 13.91 -21.92 -0.30
C ILE A 111 14.23 -20.47 0.02
N ARG A 112 15.07 -20.21 1.02
CA ARG A 112 15.49 -18.85 1.38
C ARG A 112 16.12 -18.12 0.19
N LYS A 113 16.99 -18.79 -0.54
CA LYS A 113 17.68 -18.22 -1.71
C LYS A 113 16.69 -17.76 -2.79
N ILE A 114 15.69 -18.58 -3.10
CA ILE A 114 14.64 -18.24 -4.06
C ILE A 114 13.74 -17.13 -3.52
N MET A 115 13.35 -17.20 -2.25
CA MET A 115 12.48 -16.19 -1.63
C MET A 115 13.15 -14.82 -1.50
N LEU A 116 14.47 -14.77 -1.36
CA LEU A 116 15.25 -13.52 -1.45
C LEU A 116 15.09 -12.86 -2.82
N THR A 117 15.24 -13.63 -3.87
CA THR A 117 15.07 -13.14 -5.25
C THR A 117 13.65 -12.64 -5.50
N VAL A 118 12.64 -13.38 -5.04
CA VAL A 118 11.24 -12.97 -5.14
C VAL A 118 11.00 -11.67 -4.39
N ARG A 119 11.49 -11.56 -3.15
CA ARG A 119 11.38 -10.33 -2.35
C ARG A 119 12.00 -9.14 -3.08
N ASP A 120 13.23 -9.28 -3.55
CA ASP A 120 13.97 -8.18 -4.19
C ASP A 120 13.29 -7.71 -5.48
N ASN A 121 12.83 -8.62 -6.31
CA ASN A 121 12.11 -8.28 -7.54
C ASN A 121 10.75 -7.64 -7.24
N THR A 122 10.01 -8.17 -6.28
CA THR A 122 8.73 -7.61 -5.85
C THR A 122 8.91 -6.19 -5.29
N ALA A 123 9.88 -6.01 -4.40
CA ALA A 123 10.20 -4.70 -3.83
C ALA A 123 10.62 -3.71 -4.91
N ALA A 124 11.47 -4.13 -5.86
CA ALA A 124 11.91 -3.26 -6.95
C ALA A 124 10.73 -2.74 -7.80
N ILE A 125 9.78 -3.58 -8.11
CA ILE A 125 8.59 -3.19 -8.87
C ILE A 125 7.70 -2.25 -8.04
N LEU A 126 7.36 -2.64 -6.83
CA LEU A 126 6.40 -1.91 -6.00
C LEU A 126 6.96 -0.59 -5.48
N ASP A 127 8.25 -0.54 -5.13
CA ASP A 127 8.88 0.69 -4.64
C ASP A 127 9.15 1.71 -5.74
N ASN A 128 9.25 1.26 -6.98
CA ASN A 128 9.41 2.13 -8.15
C ASN A 128 8.08 2.50 -8.83
N THR A 129 6.95 2.04 -8.31
CA THR A 129 5.62 2.39 -8.81
C THR A 129 4.95 3.31 -7.80
N SER A 130 4.81 4.58 -8.14
CA SER A 130 4.16 5.58 -7.30
C SER A 130 2.70 5.81 -7.69
N LEU A 131 1.95 6.50 -6.81
CA LEU A 131 0.59 6.92 -7.13
C LEU A 131 0.53 7.89 -8.32
N ALA A 132 1.63 8.61 -8.60
CA ALA A 132 1.72 9.51 -9.76
C ALA A 132 1.89 8.75 -11.09
N ASP A 133 2.43 7.52 -11.05
CA ASP A 133 2.70 6.72 -12.25
C ASP A 133 1.46 6.04 -12.83
N LEU A 134 0.33 6.18 -12.18
CA LEU A 134 -0.91 5.49 -12.50
C LEU A 134 -1.74 6.19 -13.58
N SER A 135 -1.11 6.71 -14.61
CA SER A 135 -1.79 6.85 -15.89
C SER A 135 -1.94 5.42 -16.46
N LEU A 136 -3.16 5.04 -16.77
CA LEU A 136 -3.50 3.71 -17.29
C LEU A 136 -2.61 3.27 -18.48
N ASP A 137 -2.01 4.22 -19.18
CA ASP A 137 -1.16 3.99 -20.33
C ASP A 137 0.24 3.46 -19.98
N ARG A 138 0.69 3.61 -18.75
CA ARG A 138 2.01 3.14 -18.31
C ARG A 138 2.00 1.74 -17.71
N VAL A 139 0.86 1.30 -17.22
CA VAL A 139 0.71 -0.04 -16.59
C VAL A 139 0.48 -1.12 -17.65
N ALA A 140 0.10 -0.74 -18.86
CA ALA A 140 -0.14 -1.64 -19.97
C ALA A 140 1.11 -1.96 -20.81
N ALA A 141 2.26 -1.41 -20.42
CA ALA A 141 3.52 -1.61 -21.16
C ALA A 141 4.37 -2.73 -20.52
#